data_86d822e76b359e5d2b2b9952d46531ae
#
_entry.id   86d822e76b359e5d2b2b9952d46531ae
#
_cell.length_a   1.000
_cell.length_b   1.000
_cell.length_c   1.000
_cell.angle_alpha   90.00
_cell.angle_beta   90.00
_cell.angle_gamma   90.00
#
_symmetry.space_group_name_H-M   'P 1'
#
loop_
_entity.id
_entity.type
_entity.pdbx_description
1 polymer ?
#
loop_
_entity_poly.entity_id
_entity_poly.type
_entity_poly.pdbx_seq_one_letter_code
_entity_poly.pdbx_strand_id
1 'polypeptide(L)'
;MVPSGWGRALYLADAVARPSTMPDTRIRVIVSGALLDASGAAEGYVALDAAGRVVERGSLGAEGRRRASVPRYRGIVLPSLVNAHTHLGDSVWLAEPPRGSLADIVAPPQGLKHRLLRETPPAAKQQGMRRSLLEMSQLGIRVTLDFREEGLEGALLLRKAARGTGVRPFVLGRPTRTPLSRSELRTLLPHLDGVGLSAVRDVGIEVATGVAQECHRQGKWLALHVSEEVREPLDPILALSPQLLVHMCAATPSDLDAVAQARIPVAVCARANYLFGRAPPLAAMEARGIRILLGTDNAMLQPPDLFREMAFAYLLSRGMGAPVTPRTLVEAACITPWEVLGDPSAAQLEPGSHARALALRLPPQDPYYQVCGRASERNLLALARSPQGPDRERGGAL
;
A
#
# COMPACT_ATOMS: atom_id res chain seq x y z
N MET A 1 20.39 -26.15 -1.46
CA MET A 1 21.22 -25.17 -0.78
C MET A 1 20.88 -23.82 -1.34
N VAL A 2 20.09 -23.04 -0.60
CA VAL A 2 19.71 -21.66 -0.96
C VAL A 2 20.83 -20.75 -0.47
N PRO A 3 21.36 -19.84 -1.29
CA PRO A 3 22.39 -18.91 -0.84
C PRO A 3 21.79 -17.94 0.18
N SER A 4 22.28 -17.97 1.40
CA SER A 4 22.05 -16.97 2.45
C SER A 4 22.84 -15.71 2.11
N GLY A 5 22.20 -14.78 1.42
CA GLY A 5 22.83 -13.52 1.02
C GLY A 5 21.84 -12.46 0.61
N TRP A 6 20.87 -12.14 1.49
CA TRP A 6 20.04 -10.96 1.33
C TRP A 6 20.89 -9.74 1.66
N GLY A 7 21.32 -9.04 0.64
CA GLY A 7 22.02 -7.78 0.77
C GLY A 7 21.21 -6.82 1.64
N ARG A 8 21.90 -6.26 2.64
CA ARG A 8 21.37 -5.32 3.63
C ARG A 8 20.46 -4.27 2.99
N ALA A 9 19.32 -4.06 3.61
CA ALA A 9 18.37 -2.97 3.37
C ALA A 9 19.05 -1.58 3.48
N LEU A 10 19.76 -1.17 2.43
CA LEU A 10 20.44 0.14 2.35
C LEU A 10 19.56 1.23 1.71
N TYR A 11 18.26 0.94 1.43
CA TYR A 11 17.43 1.83 0.63
C TYR A 11 16.37 2.63 1.40
N LEU A 12 16.15 2.37 2.69
CA LEU A 12 15.15 3.12 3.47
C LEU A 12 15.73 4.38 4.15
N ALA A 13 17.06 4.49 4.27
CA ALA A 13 17.68 5.59 5.03
C ALA A 13 17.84 6.91 4.27
N ASP A 14 17.93 6.89 2.92
CA ASP A 14 18.35 8.11 2.18
C ASP A 14 17.23 8.91 1.50
N ALA A 15 15.98 8.49 1.56
CA ALA A 15 14.86 9.22 0.91
C ALA A 15 13.97 10.03 1.85
N VAL A 16 14.19 9.97 3.15
CA VAL A 16 13.58 10.92 4.10
C VAL A 16 14.56 12.07 4.23
N ALA A 17 14.31 13.19 3.52
CA ALA A 17 14.99 14.44 3.79
C ALA A 17 14.99 14.65 5.30
N ARG A 18 16.17 14.59 5.93
CA ARG A 18 16.32 14.88 7.37
C ARG A 18 15.78 16.30 7.57
N PRO A 19 14.71 16.50 8.34
CA PRO A 19 14.35 17.84 8.72
C PRO A 19 15.55 18.42 9.47
N SER A 20 16.00 19.59 9.08
CA SER A 20 17.13 20.32 9.68
C SER A 20 16.87 20.76 11.13
N THR A 21 15.73 20.41 11.69
CA THR A 21 15.34 20.67 13.08
C THR A 21 15.15 19.35 13.81
N MET A 22 15.68 19.25 15.03
CA MET A 22 15.42 18.14 15.95
C MET A 22 13.91 17.87 16.03
N PRO A 23 13.48 16.60 15.92
CA PRO A 23 12.06 16.28 15.98
C PRO A 23 11.46 16.77 17.30
N ASP A 24 10.33 17.49 17.24
CA ASP A 24 9.56 17.86 18.45
C ASP A 24 9.01 16.59 19.08
N THR A 25 9.72 16.06 20.08
CA THR A 25 9.32 14.85 20.83
C THR A 25 8.32 15.17 21.95
N ARG A 26 7.78 16.40 21.98
CA ARG A 26 6.76 16.77 22.95
C ARG A 26 5.51 15.92 22.73
N ILE A 27 5.07 15.26 23.80
CA ILE A 27 3.83 14.48 23.76
C ILE A 27 2.65 15.39 23.50
N ARG A 28 1.83 15.04 22.52
CA ARG A 28 0.62 15.76 22.09
C ARG A 28 -0.66 15.06 22.47
N VAL A 29 -0.61 13.74 22.58
CA VAL A 29 -1.78 12.93 22.92
C VAL A 29 -1.36 11.64 23.57
N ILE A 30 -2.21 11.12 24.46
CA ILE A 30 -2.10 9.77 25.02
C ILE A 30 -3.32 8.99 24.60
N VAL A 31 -3.11 7.80 24.07
CA VAL A 31 -4.19 6.89 23.68
C VAL A 31 -4.00 5.57 24.45
N SER A 32 -5.03 5.18 25.19
CA SER A 32 -5.07 3.92 25.94
C SER A 32 -6.14 2.99 25.40
N GLY A 33 -5.90 1.69 25.47
CA GLY A 33 -6.81 0.63 25.00
C GLY A 33 -6.09 -0.50 24.32
N ALA A 34 -6.55 -0.92 23.14
CA ALA A 34 -5.90 -1.99 22.37
C ALA A 34 -4.77 -1.43 21.51
N LEU A 35 -3.61 -2.04 21.61
CA LEU A 35 -2.42 -1.77 20.80
C LEU A 35 -2.23 -2.97 19.87
N LEU A 36 -2.27 -2.73 18.57
CA LEU A 36 -2.07 -3.74 17.52
C LEU A 36 -0.74 -3.46 16.85
N ASP A 37 0.21 -4.37 16.94
CA ASP A 37 1.50 -4.28 16.24
C ASP A 37 2.01 -5.67 15.84
N ALA A 38 3.24 -5.78 15.34
CA ALA A 38 3.83 -7.04 14.92
C ALA A 38 3.93 -8.08 16.05
N SER A 39 3.85 -7.68 17.33
CA SER A 39 3.78 -8.59 18.48
C SER A 39 2.36 -9.13 18.73
N GLY A 40 1.37 -8.64 17.99
CA GLY A 40 -0.05 -8.98 18.15
C GLY A 40 -0.87 -7.89 18.84
N ALA A 41 -1.98 -8.28 19.48
CA ALA A 41 -2.84 -7.38 20.25
C ALA A 41 -2.45 -7.39 21.72
N ALA A 42 -2.29 -6.20 22.32
CA ALA A 42 -2.03 -6.03 23.73
C ALA A 42 -2.87 -4.88 24.30
N GLU A 43 -3.17 -4.90 25.59
CA GLU A 43 -3.74 -3.74 26.28
C GLU A 43 -2.61 -2.85 26.83
N GLY A 44 -2.76 -1.54 26.64
CA GLY A 44 -1.76 -0.59 27.08
C GLY A 44 -2.09 0.85 26.69
N TYR A 45 -1.07 1.71 26.74
CA TYR A 45 -1.17 3.05 26.20
C TYR A 45 0.06 3.39 25.37
N VAL A 46 -0.10 4.35 24.49
CA VAL A 46 0.98 5.05 23.81
C VAL A 46 0.83 6.55 23.97
N ALA A 47 1.95 7.25 24.14
CA ALA A 47 2.02 8.70 24.07
C ALA A 47 2.66 9.08 22.72
N LEU A 48 2.01 9.97 21.98
CA LEU A 48 2.38 10.31 20.62
C LEU A 48 2.79 11.79 20.51
N ASP A 49 3.78 12.05 19.66
CA ASP A 49 4.17 13.41 19.28
C ASP A 49 3.24 13.98 18.18
N ALA A 50 3.52 15.20 17.72
CA ALA A 50 2.75 15.87 16.68
C ALA A 50 2.82 15.17 15.31
N ALA A 51 3.82 14.34 15.06
CA ALA A 51 3.98 13.57 13.83
C ALA A 51 3.35 12.16 13.94
N GLY A 52 2.76 11.81 15.10
CA GLY A 52 2.22 10.49 15.37
C GLY A 52 3.28 9.44 15.72
N ARG A 53 4.51 9.84 16.08
CA ARG A 53 5.54 8.91 16.52
C ARG A 53 5.30 8.52 17.97
N VAL A 54 5.59 7.27 18.29
CA VAL A 54 5.52 6.76 19.66
C VAL A 54 6.68 7.31 20.46
N VAL A 55 6.37 8.14 21.46
CA VAL A 55 7.34 8.70 22.42
C VAL A 55 7.44 7.84 23.66
N GLU A 56 6.32 7.22 24.04
CA GLU A 56 6.26 6.36 25.24
C GLU A 56 5.19 5.29 25.01
N ARG A 57 5.43 4.10 25.56
CA ARG A 57 4.49 2.97 25.63
C ARG A 57 4.50 2.41 27.04
N GLY A 58 3.36 1.94 27.52
CA GLY A 58 3.26 1.34 28.83
C GLY A 58 1.95 0.61 29.08
N SER A 59 1.84 0.00 30.27
CA SER A 59 0.64 -0.72 30.72
C SER A 59 -0.50 0.24 31.05
N LEU A 60 -1.75 -0.22 30.93
CA LEU A 60 -2.93 0.56 31.36
C LEU A 60 -2.80 1.02 32.80
N GLY A 61 -3.15 2.28 33.05
CA GLY A 61 -3.09 2.90 34.38
C GLY A 61 -1.72 3.47 34.76
N ALA A 62 -0.67 3.18 33.98
CA ALA A 62 0.68 3.72 34.19
C ALA A 62 0.95 5.09 33.54
N GLU A 63 -0.05 5.68 32.85
CA GLU A 63 0.08 6.89 32.04
C GLU A 63 0.49 8.16 32.80
N GLY A 64 0.71 8.06 34.09
CA GLY A 64 1.22 9.09 34.99
C GLY A 64 0.33 10.32 35.15
N ARG A 65 0.06 10.73 36.39
CA ARG A 65 -0.71 11.97 36.70
C ARG A 65 0.02 13.27 36.32
N ARG A 66 1.32 13.21 36.07
CA ARG A 66 2.17 14.39 35.78
C ARG A 66 1.87 15.07 34.43
N ARG A 67 0.96 14.51 33.61
CA ARG A 67 0.60 15.02 32.27
C ARG A 67 -0.88 15.34 32.16
N ALA A 68 -1.46 15.96 33.20
CA ALA A 68 -2.88 16.29 33.27
C ALA A 68 -3.39 17.19 32.12
N SER A 69 -2.47 17.98 31.50
CA SER A 69 -2.81 18.87 30.39
C SER A 69 -2.79 18.22 29.01
N VAL A 70 -2.32 16.97 28.89
CA VAL A 70 -2.25 16.28 27.60
C VAL A 70 -3.59 15.57 27.31
N PRO A 71 -4.20 15.80 26.15
CA PRO A 71 -5.44 15.12 25.75
C PRO A 71 -5.28 13.60 25.83
N ARG A 72 -6.34 12.92 26.34
CA ARG A 72 -6.38 11.47 26.50
C ARG A 72 -7.60 10.90 25.80
N TYR A 73 -7.39 9.80 25.11
CA TYR A 73 -8.45 9.07 24.42
C TYR A 73 -8.38 7.59 24.76
N ARG A 74 -9.51 6.90 24.68
CA ARG A 74 -9.58 5.46 24.69
C ARG A 74 -9.91 4.97 23.29
N GLY A 75 -9.21 3.92 22.84
CA GLY A 75 -9.41 3.42 21.48
C GLY A 75 -8.47 2.29 21.08
N ILE A 76 -8.22 2.21 19.78
CA ILE A 76 -7.32 1.23 19.17
C ILE A 76 -6.17 1.99 18.52
N VAL A 77 -4.96 1.51 18.72
CA VAL A 77 -3.76 2.06 18.08
C VAL A 77 -3.09 0.96 17.25
N LEU A 78 -2.68 1.32 16.03
CA LEU A 78 -1.98 0.44 15.10
C LEU A 78 -0.93 1.24 14.31
N PRO A 79 0.06 0.58 13.67
CA PRO A 79 0.99 1.24 12.79
C PRO A 79 0.28 1.87 11.59
N SER A 80 0.93 2.85 10.94
CA SER A 80 0.42 3.46 9.73
C SER A 80 0.21 2.44 8.62
N LEU A 81 -0.81 2.69 7.79
CA LEU A 81 -1.21 1.80 6.70
C LEU A 81 -0.26 1.91 5.50
N VAL A 82 -0.16 0.82 4.76
CA VAL A 82 0.55 0.72 3.47
C VAL A 82 -0.43 0.22 2.41
N ASN A 83 -0.61 0.99 1.35
CA ASN A 83 -1.39 0.56 0.19
C ASN A 83 -0.46 -0.18 -0.79
N ALA A 84 -0.58 -1.50 -0.85
CA ALA A 84 0.39 -2.36 -1.50
C ALA A 84 0.23 -2.47 -3.03
N HIS A 85 -0.80 -1.85 -3.60
CA HIS A 85 -0.98 -1.81 -5.05
C HIS A 85 -1.89 -0.66 -5.46
N THR A 86 -1.36 0.24 -6.30
CA THR A 86 -2.11 1.36 -6.88
C THR A 86 -1.65 1.68 -8.29
N HIS A 87 -2.53 2.39 -9.04
CA HIS A 87 -2.27 3.03 -10.30
C HIS A 87 -2.72 4.50 -10.22
N LEU A 88 -1.94 5.34 -9.51
CA LEU A 88 -2.36 6.72 -9.23
C LEU A 88 -2.41 7.64 -10.44
N GLY A 89 -1.80 7.26 -11.57
CA GLY A 89 -1.82 8.08 -12.77
C GLY A 89 -3.22 8.30 -13.34
N ASP A 90 -4.14 7.41 -13.06
CA ASP A 90 -5.51 7.48 -13.53
C ASP A 90 -6.47 8.20 -12.56
N SER A 91 -5.97 8.81 -11.48
CA SER A 91 -6.77 9.48 -10.44
C SER A 91 -7.62 10.66 -10.94
N VAL A 92 -7.49 11.10 -12.18
CA VAL A 92 -8.25 12.24 -12.73
C VAL A 92 -9.67 11.87 -13.16
N TRP A 93 -9.96 10.57 -13.34
CA TRP A 93 -11.19 10.11 -14.00
C TRP A 93 -12.20 9.46 -13.06
N LEU A 94 -12.28 9.92 -11.85
CA LEU A 94 -13.19 9.37 -10.83
C LEU A 94 -14.68 9.65 -11.08
N ALA A 95 -15.04 10.50 -12.07
CA ALA A 95 -16.38 11.03 -12.22
C ALA A 95 -17.35 10.09 -12.96
N GLU A 96 -16.86 9.13 -13.74
CA GLU A 96 -17.71 8.26 -14.55
C GLU A 96 -17.61 6.79 -14.13
N PRO A 97 -18.75 6.08 -14.02
CA PRO A 97 -18.72 4.65 -13.74
C PRO A 97 -18.08 3.91 -14.94
N PRO A 98 -17.17 2.96 -14.69
CA PRO A 98 -16.57 2.18 -15.75
C PRO A 98 -17.62 1.31 -16.44
N ARG A 99 -17.55 1.21 -17.76
CA ARG A 99 -18.43 0.37 -18.59
C ARG A 99 -17.58 -0.53 -19.47
N GLY A 100 -17.82 -1.84 -19.44
CA GLY A 100 -17.10 -2.83 -20.24
C GLY A 100 -16.35 -3.86 -19.39
N SER A 101 -15.59 -4.72 -20.05
CA SER A 101 -14.76 -5.75 -19.42
C SER A 101 -13.47 -5.15 -18.82
N LEU A 102 -12.73 -5.97 -18.08
CA LEU A 102 -11.38 -5.60 -17.64
C LEU A 102 -10.50 -5.16 -18.82
N ALA A 103 -10.56 -5.90 -19.91
CA ALA A 103 -9.78 -5.59 -21.12
C ALA A 103 -10.15 -4.23 -21.72
N ASP A 104 -11.43 -3.89 -21.77
CA ASP A 104 -11.91 -2.62 -22.32
C ASP A 104 -11.48 -1.42 -21.49
N ILE A 105 -11.32 -1.63 -20.16
CA ILE A 105 -11.08 -0.54 -19.21
C ILE A 105 -9.59 -0.39 -18.89
N VAL A 106 -8.88 -1.45 -18.53
CA VAL A 106 -7.51 -1.31 -17.97
C VAL A 106 -6.41 -1.99 -18.78
N ALA A 107 -6.73 -2.92 -19.71
CA ALA A 107 -5.69 -3.66 -20.41
C ALA A 107 -4.87 -2.79 -21.38
N PRO A 108 -3.53 -2.91 -21.35
CA PRO A 108 -2.69 -2.23 -22.33
C PRO A 108 -2.79 -2.91 -23.72
N PRO A 109 -2.59 -2.16 -24.83
CA PRO A 109 -2.41 -0.72 -24.92
C PRO A 109 -3.71 0.03 -25.21
N GLN A 110 -4.85 -0.67 -25.42
CA GLN A 110 -6.08 -0.11 -25.96
C GLN A 110 -7.15 0.23 -24.93
N GLY A 111 -7.04 -0.30 -23.70
CA GLY A 111 -8.01 -0.02 -22.65
C GLY A 111 -8.22 1.47 -22.40
N LEU A 112 -9.42 1.85 -21.97
CA LEU A 112 -9.83 3.23 -21.69
C LEU A 112 -8.78 3.96 -20.85
N LYS A 113 -8.23 3.33 -19.81
CA LYS A 113 -7.15 3.84 -18.97
C LYS A 113 -5.97 4.36 -19.80
N HIS A 114 -5.47 3.56 -20.73
CA HIS A 114 -4.29 3.91 -21.51
C HIS A 114 -4.56 5.03 -22.51
N ARG A 115 -5.77 5.10 -23.07
CA ARG A 115 -6.20 6.23 -23.92
C ARG A 115 -6.23 7.51 -23.09
N LEU A 116 -6.90 7.51 -21.96
CA LEU A 116 -7.01 8.66 -21.07
C LEU A 116 -5.65 9.13 -20.56
N LEU A 117 -4.74 8.21 -20.21
CA LEU A 117 -3.36 8.56 -19.83
C LEU A 117 -2.65 9.35 -20.94
N ARG A 118 -2.80 8.96 -22.20
CA ARG A 118 -2.20 9.70 -23.34
C ARG A 118 -2.83 11.06 -23.57
N GLU A 119 -4.15 11.17 -23.40
CA GLU A 119 -4.92 12.39 -23.69
C GLU A 119 -4.85 13.43 -22.55
N THR A 120 -4.60 13.00 -21.33
CA THR A 120 -4.61 13.90 -20.16
C THR A 120 -3.29 14.67 -20.02
N PRO A 121 -3.33 16.00 -19.91
CA PRO A 121 -2.13 16.80 -19.71
C PRO A 121 -1.37 16.42 -18.42
N PRO A 122 -0.01 16.47 -18.41
CA PRO A 122 0.80 16.12 -17.25
C PRO A 122 0.42 16.86 -15.96
N ALA A 123 0.07 18.14 -16.07
CA ALA A 123 -0.35 18.95 -14.92
C ALA A 123 -1.65 18.41 -14.28
N ALA A 124 -2.64 17.98 -15.06
CA ALA A 124 -3.88 17.42 -14.58
C ALA A 124 -3.64 16.05 -13.93
N LYS A 125 -2.80 15.19 -14.53
CA LYS A 125 -2.37 13.92 -13.91
C LYS A 125 -1.68 14.16 -12.58
N GLN A 126 -0.74 15.10 -12.51
CA GLN A 126 -0.05 15.45 -11.25
C GLN A 126 -1.04 15.91 -10.17
N GLN A 127 -2.02 16.73 -10.52
CA GLN A 127 -3.04 17.21 -9.57
C GLN A 127 -3.92 16.06 -9.09
N GLY A 128 -4.35 15.15 -9.98
CA GLY A 128 -5.11 13.95 -9.62
C GLY A 128 -4.34 13.05 -8.65
N MET A 129 -3.09 12.69 -9.00
CA MET A 129 -2.21 11.91 -8.11
C MET A 129 -2.03 12.56 -6.74
N ARG A 130 -1.80 13.89 -6.72
CA ARG A 130 -1.64 14.63 -5.45
C ARG A 130 -2.90 14.55 -4.59
N ARG A 131 -4.08 14.69 -5.18
CA ARG A 131 -5.37 14.56 -4.49
C ARG A 131 -5.52 13.18 -3.84
N SER A 132 -5.28 12.11 -4.58
CA SER A 132 -5.33 10.75 -4.05
C SER A 132 -4.29 10.51 -2.94
N LEU A 133 -3.08 11.05 -3.07
CA LEU A 133 -2.06 10.97 -2.02
C LEU A 133 -2.45 11.74 -0.75
N LEU A 134 -3.11 12.89 -0.87
CA LEU A 134 -3.64 13.63 0.28
C LEU A 134 -4.77 12.88 0.97
N GLU A 135 -5.68 12.26 0.20
CA GLU A 135 -6.72 11.38 0.73
C GLU A 135 -6.12 10.18 1.47
N MET A 136 -5.15 9.49 0.88
CA MET A 136 -4.40 8.43 1.57
C MET A 136 -3.78 8.93 2.88
N SER A 137 -3.16 10.10 2.88
CA SER A 137 -2.57 10.68 4.08
C SER A 137 -3.59 10.92 5.19
N GLN A 138 -4.78 11.39 4.83
CA GLN A 138 -5.89 11.60 5.76
C GLN A 138 -6.40 10.29 6.36
N LEU A 139 -6.35 9.19 5.57
CA LEU A 139 -6.71 7.84 6.00
C LEU A 139 -5.58 7.10 6.75
N GLY A 140 -4.46 7.75 7.02
CA GLY A 140 -3.35 7.15 7.76
C GLY A 140 -2.43 6.26 6.93
N ILE A 141 -2.58 6.24 5.61
CA ILE A 141 -1.65 5.56 4.70
C ILE A 141 -0.38 6.41 4.57
N ARG A 142 0.79 5.79 4.70
CA ARG A 142 2.09 6.48 4.66
C ARG A 142 3.00 6.00 3.53
N VAL A 143 2.72 4.82 2.99
CA VAL A 143 3.42 4.28 1.82
C VAL A 143 2.38 3.75 0.85
N THR A 144 2.61 3.92 -0.45
CA THR A 144 1.87 3.26 -1.51
C THR A 144 2.82 2.67 -2.54
N LEU A 145 2.59 1.42 -2.94
CA LEU A 145 3.30 0.78 -4.04
C LEU A 145 2.53 1.08 -5.32
N ASP A 146 3.08 1.98 -6.14
CA ASP A 146 2.40 2.45 -7.35
C ASP A 146 3.00 1.85 -8.61
N PHE A 147 2.19 1.13 -9.37
CA PHE A 147 2.54 0.59 -10.67
C PHE A 147 2.40 1.69 -11.71
N ARG A 148 3.56 2.36 -11.94
CA ARG A 148 3.56 3.62 -12.66
C ARG A 148 3.79 3.45 -14.16
N GLU A 149 2.78 3.74 -14.94
CA GLU A 149 2.87 3.86 -16.40
C GLU A 149 3.69 5.10 -16.79
N GLU A 150 3.96 5.25 -18.10
CA GLU A 150 4.63 6.39 -18.73
C GLU A 150 6.13 6.51 -18.40
N GLY A 151 6.77 5.41 -18.02
CA GLY A 151 8.22 5.35 -17.86
C GLY A 151 8.78 6.37 -16.88
N LEU A 152 9.88 7.03 -17.26
CA LEU A 152 10.56 8.01 -16.43
C LEU A 152 9.69 9.25 -16.14
N GLU A 153 8.96 9.74 -17.15
CA GLU A 153 8.11 10.92 -16.98
C GLU A 153 7.02 10.66 -15.93
N GLY A 154 6.32 9.54 -16.03
CA GLY A 154 5.31 9.14 -15.06
C GLY A 154 5.88 9.00 -13.64
N ALA A 155 7.07 8.41 -13.50
CA ALA A 155 7.74 8.26 -12.21
C ALA A 155 8.11 9.63 -11.57
N LEU A 156 8.68 10.53 -12.35
CA LEU A 156 9.05 11.87 -11.89
C LEU A 156 7.81 12.69 -11.52
N LEU A 157 6.73 12.55 -12.30
CA LEU A 157 5.47 13.24 -12.06
C LEU A 157 4.84 12.79 -10.73
N LEU A 158 4.83 11.48 -10.45
CA LEU A 158 4.34 10.93 -9.17
C LEU A 158 5.19 11.42 -7.99
N ARG A 159 6.52 11.37 -8.10
CA ARG A 159 7.41 11.89 -7.04
C ARG A 159 7.18 13.38 -6.77
N LYS A 160 6.92 14.17 -7.82
CA LYS A 160 6.56 15.59 -7.68
C LYS A 160 5.20 15.77 -7.01
N ALA A 161 4.20 14.98 -7.38
CA ALA A 161 2.86 14.99 -6.76
C ALA A 161 2.89 14.64 -5.26
N ALA A 162 3.80 13.75 -4.86
CA ALA A 162 3.93 13.29 -3.48
C ALA A 162 4.56 14.29 -2.50
N ARG A 163 5.25 15.31 -3.01
CA ARG A 163 5.92 16.30 -2.15
C ARG A 163 4.95 16.97 -1.19
N GLY A 164 5.23 16.89 0.11
CA GLY A 164 4.42 17.51 1.17
C GLY A 164 3.08 16.82 1.46
N THR A 165 2.76 15.67 0.86
CA THR A 165 1.53 14.93 1.15
C THR A 165 1.62 14.07 2.41
N GLY A 166 2.84 13.72 2.83
CA GLY A 166 3.07 12.79 3.94
C GLY A 166 2.96 11.31 3.54
N VAL A 167 2.76 11.00 2.25
CA VAL A 167 2.77 9.64 1.68
C VAL A 167 4.01 9.47 0.80
N ARG A 168 4.75 8.40 1.00
CA ARG A 168 5.90 8.01 0.19
C ARG A 168 5.46 7.00 -0.89
N PRO A 169 5.55 7.34 -2.17
CA PRO A 169 5.37 6.35 -3.21
C PRO A 169 6.60 5.44 -3.31
N PHE A 170 6.38 4.14 -3.32
CA PHE A 170 7.32 3.12 -3.77
C PHE A 170 6.99 2.87 -5.24
N VAL A 171 7.85 3.37 -6.13
CA VAL A 171 7.53 3.49 -7.56
C VAL A 171 7.98 2.25 -8.31
N LEU A 172 7.00 1.45 -8.74
CA LEU A 172 7.19 0.29 -9.60
C LEU A 172 6.89 0.70 -11.05
N GLY A 173 7.90 1.27 -11.71
CA GLY A 173 7.71 1.87 -13.03
C GLY A 173 7.53 0.82 -14.14
N ARG A 174 6.73 1.15 -15.15
CA ARG A 174 6.54 0.34 -16.34
C ARG A 174 7.32 0.96 -17.51
N PRO A 175 8.18 0.20 -18.19
CA PRO A 175 8.81 0.65 -19.43
C PRO A 175 7.76 0.97 -20.51
N THR A 176 8.06 1.93 -21.38
CA THR A 176 7.10 2.42 -22.38
C THR A 176 7.27 1.79 -23.77
N ARG A 177 8.46 1.28 -24.08
CA ARG A 177 8.79 0.75 -25.40
C ARG A 177 8.45 -0.73 -25.52
N THR A 178 7.90 -1.11 -26.67
CA THR A 178 7.69 -2.50 -27.07
C THR A 178 8.31 -2.67 -28.47
N PRO A 179 9.33 -3.54 -28.64
CA PRO A 179 9.96 -4.38 -27.63
C PRO A 179 10.80 -3.57 -26.65
N LEU A 180 10.89 -4.11 -25.41
CA LEU A 180 11.63 -3.49 -24.32
C LEU A 180 13.12 -3.39 -24.65
N SER A 181 13.69 -2.19 -24.50
CA SER A 181 15.11 -1.94 -24.71
C SER A 181 15.87 -2.02 -23.37
N ARG A 182 16.95 -2.79 -23.31
CA ARG A 182 17.85 -2.82 -22.14
C ARG A 182 18.42 -1.43 -21.82
N SER A 183 18.62 -0.57 -22.84
CA SER A 183 19.09 0.79 -22.63
C SER A 183 18.04 1.65 -21.93
N GLU A 184 16.76 1.48 -22.26
CA GLU A 184 15.63 2.16 -21.57
C GLU A 184 15.59 1.74 -20.10
N LEU A 185 15.67 0.44 -19.81
CA LEU A 185 15.69 -0.04 -18.42
C LEU A 185 16.86 0.54 -17.60
N ARG A 186 18.05 0.61 -18.17
CA ARG A 186 19.20 1.18 -17.48
C ARG A 186 19.06 2.66 -17.16
N THR A 187 18.37 3.41 -18.01
CA THR A 187 18.07 4.82 -17.78
C THR A 187 16.93 4.99 -16.76
N LEU A 188 15.96 4.10 -16.77
CA LEU A 188 14.76 4.18 -15.94
C LEU A 188 14.99 3.71 -14.49
N LEU A 189 15.66 2.55 -14.30
CA LEU A 189 15.80 1.90 -13.00
C LEU A 189 16.46 2.75 -11.90
N PRO A 190 17.44 3.63 -12.13
CA PRO A 190 17.96 4.52 -11.09
C PRO A 190 16.90 5.44 -10.46
N HIS A 191 15.82 5.73 -11.17
CA HIS A 191 14.74 6.59 -10.72
C HIS A 191 13.56 5.84 -10.11
N LEU A 192 13.61 4.49 -10.07
CA LEU A 192 12.56 3.62 -9.59
C LEU A 192 12.99 2.82 -8.36
N ASP A 193 12.00 2.36 -7.60
CA ASP A 193 12.20 1.36 -6.55
C ASP A 193 12.15 -0.07 -7.15
N GLY A 194 11.52 -0.22 -8.31
CA GLY A 194 11.44 -1.46 -9.06
C GLY A 194 10.68 -1.33 -10.37
N VAL A 195 10.38 -2.46 -10.99
CA VAL A 195 9.53 -2.55 -12.18
C VAL A 195 8.24 -3.29 -11.82
N GLY A 196 7.10 -2.72 -12.23
CA GLY A 196 5.79 -3.33 -12.15
C GLY A 196 5.28 -3.68 -13.55
N LEU A 197 5.22 -4.97 -13.88
CA LEU A 197 4.71 -5.42 -15.18
C LEU A 197 3.22 -5.79 -15.10
N SER A 198 2.55 -5.73 -16.23
CA SER A 198 1.29 -6.45 -16.45
C SER A 198 1.53 -7.97 -16.41
N ALA A 199 0.52 -8.76 -16.71
CA ALA A 199 0.65 -10.21 -16.75
C ALA A 199 1.77 -10.65 -17.71
N VAL A 200 2.47 -11.73 -17.39
CA VAL A 200 3.55 -12.25 -18.25
C VAL A 200 3.03 -12.60 -19.64
N ARG A 201 1.78 -13.06 -19.73
CA ARG A 201 1.10 -13.31 -21.03
C ARG A 201 0.99 -12.06 -21.90
N ASP A 202 0.95 -10.84 -21.31
CA ASP A 202 0.78 -9.59 -22.07
C ASP A 202 2.12 -9.08 -22.61
N VAL A 203 3.20 -9.28 -21.85
CA VAL A 203 4.53 -8.77 -22.19
C VAL A 203 5.44 -9.81 -22.86
N GLY A 204 5.15 -11.09 -22.67
CA GLY A 204 5.97 -12.23 -23.11
C GLY A 204 7.06 -12.60 -22.11
N ILE A 205 7.34 -13.92 -21.98
CA ILE A 205 8.28 -14.45 -21.00
C ILE A 205 9.71 -13.97 -21.23
N GLU A 206 10.13 -13.79 -22.49
CA GLU A 206 11.48 -13.30 -22.83
C GLU A 206 11.72 -11.88 -22.33
N VAL A 207 10.72 -11.00 -22.54
CA VAL A 207 10.73 -9.61 -22.04
C VAL A 207 10.76 -9.61 -20.52
N ALA A 208 9.85 -10.37 -19.87
CA ALA A 208 9.79 -10.46 -18.42
C ALA A 208 11.11 -10.98 -17.82
N THR A 209 11.75 -11.97 -18.47
CA THR A 209 13.06 -12.49 -18.05
C THR A 209 14.16 -11.42 -18.15
N GLY A 210 14.19 -10.65 -19.24
CA GLY A 210 15.15 -9.56 -19.41
C GLY A 210 14.98 -8.46 -18.34
N VAL A 211 13.73 -8.12 -18.00
CA VAL A 211 13.41 -7.18 -16.90
C VAL A 211 13.86 -7.74 -15.55
N ALA A 212 13.53 -9.01 -15.26
CA ALA A 212 13.90 -9.66 -14.00
C ALA A 212 15.42 -9.64 -13.78
N GLN A 213 16.19 -10.05 -14.79
CA GLN A 213 17.65 -10.04 -14.75
C GLN A 213 18.21 -8.65 -14.46
N GLU A 214 17.68 -7.60 -15.11
CA GLU A 214 18.17 -6.24 -14.91
C GLU A 214 17.76 -5.68 -13.55
N CYS A 215 16.54 -5.96 -13.07
CA CYS A 215 16.10 -5.62 -11.72
C CYS A 215 17.00 -6.26 -10.67
N HIS A 216 17.26 -7.57 -10.75
CA HIS A 216 18.11 -8.29 -9.80
C HIS A 216 19.54 -7.77 -9.81
N ARG A 217 20.10 -7.49 -11.02
CA ARG A 217 21.44 -6.94 -11.16
C ARG A 217 21.61 -5.60 -10.44
N GLN A 218 20.53 -4.79 -10.36
CA GLN A 218 20.54 -3.47 -9.72
C GLN A 218 19.91 -3.47 -8.32
N GLY A 219 19.55 -4.63 -7.76
CA GLY A 219 18.90 -4.72 -6.45
C GLY A 219 17.52 -4.04 -6.42
N LYS A 220 16.79 -4.03 -7.55
CA LYS A 220 15.46 -3.44 -7.71
C LYS A 220 14.38 -4.52 -7.66
N TRP A 221 13.18 -4.11 -7.27
CA TRP A 221 12.03 -5.01 -7.23
C TRP A 221 11.48 -5.35 -8.61
N LEU A 222 11.00 -6.57 -8.73
CA LEU A 222 10.10 -7.00 -9.79
C LEU A 222 8.75 -7.35 -9.17
N ALA A 223 7.69 -6.72 -9.64
CA ALA A 223 6.32 -7.00 -9.24
C ALA A 223 5.48 -7.31 -10.48
N LEU A 224 4.58 -8.30 -10.37
CA LEU A 224 3.84 -8.84 -11.51
C LEU A 224 2.35 -8.95 -11.18
N HIS A 225 1.48 -8.51 -12.11
CA HIS A 225 0.08 -8.94 -12.11
C HIS A 225 0.04 -10.40 -12.58
N VAL A 226 -0.67 -11.25 -11.86
CA VAL A 226 -0.71 -12.69 -12.13
C VAL A 226 -2.11 -13.22 -11.93
N SER A 227 -2.59 -13.99 -12.91
CA SER A 227 -3.86 -14.73 -12.81
C SER A 227 -5.04 -13.86 -12.31
N GLU A 228 -5.13 -12.62 -12.79
CA GLU A 228 -6.22 -11.71 -12.41
C GLU A 228 -7.54 -12.17 -13.03
N GLU A 229 -7.59 -12.30 -14.34
CA GLU A 229 -8.78 -12.72 -15.08
C GLU A 229 -8.70 -14.19 -15.54
N VAL A 230 -7.55 -14.56 -16.07
CA VAL A 230 -7.27 -15.90 -16.60
C VAL A 230 -6.04 -16.46 -15.90
N ARG A 231 -6.10 -17.75 -15.55
CA ARG A 231 -4.98 -18.45 -14.94
C ARG A 231 -3.74 -18.42 -15.83
N GLU A 232 -2.60 -18.14 -15.23
CA GLU A 232 -1.28 -18.23 -15.85
C GLU A 232 -0.47 -19.37 -15.24
N PRO A 233 0.34 -20.10 -16.03
CA PRO A 233 1.30 -21.09 -15.51
C PRO A 233 2.28 -20.42 -14.56
N LEU A 234 2.45 -20.93 -13.33
CA LEU A 234 3.27 -20.28 -12.32
C LEU A 234 4.76 -20.59 -12.41
N ASP A 235 5.16 -21.76 -12.88
CA ASP A 235 6.57 -22.15 -12.93
C ASP A 235 7.47 -21.11 -13.63
N PRO A 236 7.13 -20.64 -14.85
CA PRO A 236 7.94 -19.59 -15.49
C PRO A 236 7.89 -18.24 -14.76
N ILE A 237 6.78 -17.91 -14.08
CA ILE A 237 6.61 -16.68 -13.31
C ILE A 237 7.49 -16.74 -12.04
N LEU A 238 7.45 -17.83 -11.31
CA LEU A 238 8.24 -18.02 -10.09
C LEU A 238 9.75 -18.08 -10.40
N ALA A 239 10.13 -18.62 -11.58
CA ALA A 239 11.51 -18.61 -12.04
C ALA A 239 12.07 -17.18 -12.24
N LEU A 240 11.23 -16.17 -12.46
CA LEU A 240 11.62 -14.76 -12.51
C LEU A 240 11.98 -14.20 -11.12
N SER A 241 11.72 -14.92 -10.04
CA SER A 241 11.96 -14.53 -8.64
C SER A 241 11.39 -13.14 -8.31
N PRO A 242 10.08 -12.89 -8.53
CA PRO A 242 9.46 -11.60 -8.23
C PRO A 242 9.38 -11.37 -6.72
N GLN A 243 9.41 -10.10 -6.30
CA GLN A 243 9.26 -9.69 -4.90
C GLN A 243 7.79 -9.52 -4.51
N LEU A 244 6.88 -9.42 -5.49
CA LEU A 244 5.45 -9.23 -5.25
C LEU A 244 4.64 -9.79 -6.43
N LEU A 245 3.59 -10.56 -6.12
CA LEU A 245 2.53 -10.89 -7.06
C LEU A 245 1.28 -10.07 -6.72
N VAL A 246 0.45 -9.78 -7.72
CA VAL A 246 -0.80 -9.04 -7.53
C VAL A 246 -1.97 -9.84 -8.08
N HIS A 247 -3.11 -9.76 -7.39
CA HIS A 247 -4.41 -10.36 -7.67
C HIS A 247 -4.54 -11.86 -7.37
N MET A 248 -4.02 -12.75 -8.20
CA MET A 248 -4.14 -14.22 -8.06
C MET A 248 -5.59 -14.74 -7.99
N CYS A 249 -6.57 -14.03 -8.61
CA CYS A 249 -7.98 -14.38 -8.52
C CYS A 249 -8.31 -15.71 -9.19
N ALA A 250 -7.65 -16.02 -10.32
CA ALA A 250 -7.84 -17.25 -11.08
C ALA A 250 -6.85 -18.37 -10.69
N ALA A 251 -6.14 -18.23 -9.56
CA ALA A 251 -5.19 -19.22 -9.09
C ALA A 251 -5.87 -20.50 -8.64
N THR A 252 -5.29 -21.64 -8.99
CA THR A 252 -5.71 -22.96 -8.49
C THR A 252 -5.11 -23.22 -7.10
N PRO A 253 -5.61 -24.23 -6.35
CA PRO A 253 -4.99 -24.64 -5.10
C PRO A 253 -3.49 -24.97 -5.23
N SER A 254 -3.08 -25.63 -6.30
CA SER A 254 -1.67 -25.97 -6.57
C SER A 254 -0.83 -24.72 -6.88
N ASP A 255 -1.41 -23.70 -7.53
CA ASP A 255 -0.73 -22.42 -7.73
C ASP A 255 -0.46 -21.73 -6.39
N LEU A 256 -1.44 -21.74 -5.49
CA LEU A 256 -1.27 -21.17 -4.15
C LEU A 256 -0.25 -21.96 -3.32
N ASP A 257 -0.19 -23.28 -3.44
CA ASP A 257 0.84 -24.10 -2.79
C ASP A 257 2.24 -23.72 -3.27
N ALA A 258 2.41 -23.51 -4.57
CA ALA A 258 3.68 -23.07 -5.16
C ALA A 258 4.10 -21.67 -4.67
N VAL A 259 3.15 -20.72 -4.61
CA VAL A 259 3.41 -19.36 -4.08
C VAL A 259 3.80 -19.41 -2.60
N ALA A 260 3.11 -20.20 -1.79
CA ALA A 260 3.42 -20.39 -0.38
C ALA A 260 4.82 -20.97 -0.18
N GLN A 261 5.18 -22.00 -0.96
CA GLN A 261 6.50 -22.62 -0.95
C GLN A 261 7.60 -21.63 -1.37
N ALA A 262 7.35 -20.80 -2.39
CA ALA A 262 8.24 -19.74 -2.84
C ALA A 262 8.34 -18.57 -1.85
N ARG A 263 7.43 -18.48 -0.87
CA ARG A 263 7.33 -17.40 0.12
C ARG A 263 7.18 -16.01 -0.51
N ILE A 264 6.57 -15.91 -1.68
CA ILE A 264 6.35 -14.64 -2.36
C ILE A 264 5.05 -14.02 -1.81
N PRO A 265 5.06 -12.74 -1.39
CA PRO A 265 3.86 -12.05 -0.93
C PRO A 265 2.90 -11.76 -2.09
N VAL A 266 1.60 -11.67 -1.76
CA VAL A 266 0.54 -11.38 -2.73
C VAL A 266 -0.24 -10.14 -2.29
N ALA A 267 -0.28 -9.12 -3.14
CA ALA A 267 -1.19 -7.98 -2.97
C ALA A 267 -2.55 -8.31 -3.59
N VAL A 268 -3.61 -8.16 -2.81
CA VAL A 268 -4.99 -8.39 -3.26
C VAL A 268 -5.78 -7.10 -3.26
N CYS A 269 -6.65 -6.94 -4.26
CA CYS A 269 -7.46 -5.75 -4.50
C CYS A 269 -8.93 -6.16 -4.63
N ALA A 270 -9.53 -6.58 -3.51
CA ALA A 270 -10.83 -7.26 -3.51
C ALA A 270 -11.95 -6.44 -4.16
N ARG A 271 -12.01 -5.11 -3.92
CA ARG A 271 -13.01 -4.23 -4.52
C ARG A 271 -12.82 -4.09 -6.03
N ALA A 272 -11.58 -3.86 -6.47
CA ALA A 272 -11.27 -3.72 -7.89
C ALA A 272 -11.55 -5.01 -8.65
N ASN A 273 -11.12 -6.15 -8.11
CA ASN A 273 -11.37 -7.45 -8.73
C ASN A 273 -12.88 -7.77 -8.80
N TYR A 274 -13.63 -7.46 -7.73
CA TYR A 274 -15.07 -7.73 -7.70
C TYR A 274 -15.87 -6.88 -8.69
N LEU A 275 -15.40 -5.68 -9.01
CA LEU A 275 -16.00 -4.85 -10.05
C LEU A 275 -16.06 -5.57 -11.41
N PHE A 276 -15.08 -6.44 -11.66
CA PHE A 276 -14.99 -7.27 -12.87
C PHE A 276 -15.48 -8.72 -12.65
N GLY A 277 -16.26 -8.96 -11.57
CA GLY A 277 -16.80 -10.30 -11.27
C GLY A 277 -15.76 -11.30 -10.80
N ARG A 278 -14.62 -10.86 -10.27
CA ARG A 278 -13.54 -11.70 -9.75
C ARG A 278 -13.42 -11.56 -8.24
N ALA A 279 -12.91 -12.60 -7.59
CA ALA A 279 -12.67 -12.59 -6.16
C ALA A 279 -11.34 -13.28 -5.84
N PRO A 280 -10.43 -12.64 -5.11
CA PRO A 280 -9.20 -13.30 -4.68
C PRO A 280 -9.53 -14.40 -3.65
N PRO A 281 -8.85 -15.57 -3.70
CA PRO A 281 -9.10 -16.70 -2.81
C PRO A 281 -8.47 -16.48 -1.42
N LEU A 282 -8.90 -15.43 -0.70
CA LEU A 282 -8.29 -14.94 0.54
C LEU A 282 -8.14 -16.02 1.62
N ALA A 283 -9.20 -16.79 1.90
CA ALA A 283 -9.16 -17.83 2.91
C ALA A 283 -8.20 -18.97 2.54
N ALA A 284 -8.11 -19.30 1.24
CA ALA A 284 -7.18 -20.31 0.77
C ALA A 284 -5.72 -19.84 0.82
N MET A 285 -5.47 -18.53 0.65
CA MET A 285 -4.16 -17.89 0.86
C MET A 285 -3.79 -17.88 2.35
N GLU A 286 -4.73 -17.47 3.22
CA GLU A 286 -4.53 -17.47 4.67
C GLU A 286 -4.20 -18.86 5.20
N ALA A 287 -4.97 -19.89 4.80
CA ALA A 287 -4.76 -21.28 5.22
C ALA A 287 -3.39 -21.85 4.82
N ARG A 288 -2.74 -21.27 3.81
CA ARG A 288 -1.39 -21.64 3.33
C ARG A 288 -0.28 -20.77 3.91
N GLY A 289 -0.62 -19.80 4.78
CA GLY A 289 0.36 -18.86 5.33
C GLY A 289 0.99 -17.94 4.28
N ILE A 290 0.31 -17.70 3.16
CA ILE A 290 0.76 -16.71 2.17
C ILE A 290 0.70 -15.33 2.81
N ARG A 291 1.77 -14.56 2.70
CA ARG A 291 1.81 -13.17 3.16
C ARG A 291 0.90 -12.32 2.27
N ILE A 292 -0.29 -12.00 2.77
CA ILE A 292 -1.28 -11.18 2.07
C ILE A 292 -0.98 -9.70 2.35
N LEU A 293 -1.05 -8.87 1.33
CA LEU A 293 -1.05 -7.41 1.42
C LEU A 293 -2.34 -6.88 0.79
N LEU A 294 -2.81 -5.71 1.22
CA LEU A 294 -3.98 -5.06 0.64
C LEU A 294 -3.58 -3.90 -0.27
N GLY A 295 -4.19 -3.85 -1.44
CA GLY A 295 -4.08 -2.78 -2.43
C GLY A 295 -5.46 -2.27 -2.85
N THR A 296 -5.53 -1.05 -3.38
CA THR A 296 -6.80 -0.48 -3.88
C THR A 296 -6.88 -0.41 -5.39
N ASP A 297 -5.77 -0.68 -6.08
CA ASP A 297 -5.66 -0.72 -7.53
C ASP A 297 -5.94 0.65 -8.21
N ASN A 298 -6.66 0.66 -9.32
CA ASN A 298 -6.93 1.85 -10.14
C ASN A 298 -7.72 2.91 -9.37
N ALA A 299 -7.12 4.07 -9.17
CA ALA A 299 -7.74 5.19 -8.49
C ALA A 299 -8.92 5.79 -9.29
N MET A 300 -8.97 5.58 -10.61
CA MET A 300 -10.12 5.94 -11.44
C MET A 300 -11.37 5.10 -11.14
N LEU A 301 -11.20 3.89 -10.61
CA LEU A 301 -12.32 2.98 -10.32
C LEU A 301 -12.87 3.18 -8.92
N GLN A 302 -12.01 3.49 -7.95
CA GLN A 302 -12.43 3.66 -6.56
C GLN A 302 -11.40 4.42 -5.72
N PRO A 303 -11.86 5.06 -4.62
CA PRO A 303 -10.97 5.77 -3.71
C PRO A 303 -9.88 4.86 -3.12
N PRO A 304 -8.68 5.38 -2.85
CA PRO A 304 -7.58 4.62 -2.24
C PRO A 304 -7.76 4.45 -0.72
N ASP A 305 -8.88 3.86 -0.31
CA ASP A 305 -9.32 3.70 1.08
C ASP A 305 -9.17 2.24 1.53
N LEU A 306 -8.17 1.98 2.37
CA LEU A 306 -7.90 0.63 2.90
C LEU A 306 -8.91 0.18 3.97
N PHE A 307 -9.63 1.09 4.64
CA PHE A 307 -10.70 0.68 5.55
C PHE A 307 -11.86 0.06 4.77
N ARG A 308 -12.23 0.68 3.65
CA ARG A 308 -13.23 0.10 2.74
C ARG A 308 -12.74 -1.20 2.13
N GLU A 309 -11.45 -1.30 1.82
CA GLU A 309 -10.86 -2.52 1.25
C GLU A 309 -10.94 -3.68 2.25
N MET A 310 -10.51 -3.47 3.50
CA MET A 310 -10.61 -4.47 4.57
C MET A 310 -12.05 -4.93 4.81
N ALA A 311 -12.98 -3.98 4.96
CA ALA A 311 -14.39 -4.29 5.20
C ALA A 311 -15.01 -5.09 4.06
N PHE A 312 -14.73 -4.70 2.83
CA PHE A 312 -15.23 -5.39 1.65
C PHE A 312 -14.63 -6.80 1.51
N ALA A 313 -13.32 -6.95 1.66
CA ALA A 313 -12.63 -8.24 1.59
C ALA A 313 -13.17 -9.23 2.63
N TYR A 314 -13.44 -8.74 3.85
CA TYR A 314 -14.07 -9.54 4.91
C TYR A 314 -15.48 -10.00 4.52
N LEU A 315 -16.34 -9.09 4.07
CA LEU A 315 -17.71 -9.41 3.67
C LEU A 315 -17.75 -10.34 2.45
N LEU A 316 -16.90 -10.09 1.46
CA LEU A 316 -16.77 -10.91 0.26
C LEU A 316 -16.41 -12.34 0.62
N SER A 317 -15.37 -12.55 1.41
CA SER A 317 -14.92 -13.88 1.82
C SER A 317 -15.98 -14.65 2.62
N ARG A 318 -16.71 -13.94 3.49
CA ARG A 318 -17.86 -14.53 4.21
C ARG A 318 -18.99 -14.92 3.27
N GLY A 319 -19.33 -14.05 2.33
CA GLY A 319 -20.37 -14.32 1.32
C GLY A 319 -20.03 -15.52 0.43
N MET A 320 -18.75 -15.79 0.23
CA MET A 320 -18.26 -16.98 -0.50
C MET A 320 -18.22 -18.25 0.37
N GLY A 321 -18.62 -18.19 1.64
CA GLY A 321 -18.58 -19.31 2.57
C GLY A 321 -17.20 -19.69 3.09
N ALA A 322 -16.17 -18.89 2.80
CA ALA A 322 -14.78 -19.13 3.20
C ALA A 322 -14.18 -17.84 3.81
N PRO A 323 -14.54 -17.49 5.08
CA PRO A 323 -14.15 -16.23 5.68
C PRO A 323 -12.66 -16.19 6.01
N VAL A 324 -11.99 -15.14 5.55
CA VAL A 324 -10.66 -14.73 6.04
C VAL A 324 -10.80 -14.06 7.41
N THR A 325 -9.80 -14.18 8.28
CA THR A 325 -9.86 -13.57 9.61
C THR A 325 -9.71 -12.04 9.55
N PRO A 326 -10.42 -11.26 10.41
CA PRO A 326 -10.18 -9.83 10.53
C PRO A 326 -8.72 -9.48 10.86
N ARG A 327 -8.06 -10.33 11.63
CA ARG A 327 -6.64 -10.19 11.97
C ARG A 327 -5.77 -10.17 10.72
N THR A 328 -5.92 -11.14 9.84
CA THR A 328 -5.16 -11.22 8.59
C THR A 328 -5.34 -9.96 7.73
N LEU A 329 -6.56 -9.43 7.63
CA LEU A 329 -6.83 -8.23 6.83
C LEU A 329 -6.22 -6.96 7.44
N VAL A 330 -6.24 -6.82 8.77
CA VAL A 330 -5.57 -5.69 9.44
C VAL A 330 -4.06 -5.81 9.31
N GLU A 331 -3.49 -6.98 9.57
CA GLU A 331 -2.06 -7.23 9.40
C GLU A 331 -1.61 -7.01 7.94
N ALA A 332 -2.43 -7.39 6.97
CA ALA A 332 -2.18 -7.14 5.53
C ALA A 332 -2.14 -5.65 5.15
N ALA A 333 -2.73 -4.78 5.97
CA ALA A 333 -2.74 -3.33 5.74
C ALA A 333 -1.64 -2.57 6.49
N CYS A 334 -1.17 -3.07 7.66
CA CYS A 334 -0.29 -2.28 8.53
C CYS A 334 0.88 -3.03 9.18
N ILE A 335 1.00 -4.35 9.04
CA ILE A 335 2.10 -5.15 9.59
C ILE A 335 2.92 -5.79 8.46
N THR A 336 2.30 -6.73 7.76
CA THR A 336 2.94 -7.51 6.69
C THR A 336 3.63 -6.65 5.62
N PRO A 337 3.04 -5.53 5.16
CA PRO A 337 3.70 -4.71 4.14
C PRO A 337 4.99 -4.04 4.63
N TRP A 338 5.08 -3.66 5.92
CA TRP A 338 6.31 -3.10 6.48
C TRP A 338 7.43 -4.14 6.55
N GLU A 339 7.11 -5.38 6.91
CA GLU A 339 8.06 -6.49 6.89
C GLU A 339 8.55 -6.80 5.47
N VAL A 340 7.63 -6.82 4.50
CA VAL A 340 7.93 -7.05 3.07
C VAL A 340 8.78 -5.93 2.48
N LEU A 341 8.57 -4.69 2.91
CA LEU A 341 9.38 -3.53 2.53
C LEU A 341 10.76 -3.48 3.23
N GLY A 342 11.05 -4.42 4.14
CA GLY A 342 12.33 -4.48 4.87
C GLY A 342 12.46 -3.48 6.03
N ASP A 343 11.35 -2.91 6.50
CA ASP A 343 11.30 -2.04 7.69
C ASP A 343 10.36 -2.59 8.77
N PRO A 344 10.69 -3.75 9.39
CA PRO A 344 9.85 -4.34 10.42
C PRO A 344 9.70 -3.45 11.66
N SER A 345 10.59 -2.46 11.86
CA SER A 345 10.46 -1.52 12.96
C SER A 345 9.25 -0.60 12.79
N ALA A 346 8.85 -0.30 11.55
CA ALA A 346 7.65 0.46 11.26
C ALA A 346 6.33 -0.29 11.55
N ALA A 347 6.39 -1.59 11.79
CA ALA A 347 5.27 -2.41 12.25
C ALA A 347 5.17 -2.51 13.80
N GLN A 348 6.05 -1.84 14.55
CA GLN A 348 6.09 -1.85 16.01
C GLN A 348 5.61 -0.53 16.60
N LEU A 349 4.85 -0.58 17.69
CA LEU A 349 4.42 0.59 18.44
C LEU A 349 5.38 0.91 19.61
N GLU A 350 6.69 0.92 19.34
CA GLU A 350 7.72 1.16 20.35
C GLU A 350 8.37 2.55 20.22
N PRO A 351 8.80 3.17 21.32
CA PRO A 351 9.60 4.39 21.26
C PRO A 351 10.86 4.20 20.43
N GLY A 352 11.11 5.16 19.52
CA GLY A 352 12.25 5.10 18.61
C GLY A 352 12.05 4.22 17.37
N SER A 353 10.91 3.54 17.23
CA SER A 353 10.54 2.86 15.97
C SER A 353 10.30 3.89 14.85
N HIS A 354 10.39 3.44 13.61
CA HIS A 354 9.99 4.26 12.45
C HIS A 354 8.47 4.39 12.31
N ALA A 355 7.71 3.66 13.13
CA ALA A 355 6.25 3.67 13.10
C ALA A 355 5.70 5.07 13.33
N ARG A 356 4.74 5.43 12.49
CA ARG A 356 3.76 6.45 12.83
C ARG A 356 2.49 5.72 13.24
N ALA A 357 2.05 5.96 14.45
CA ALA A 357 0.86 5.33 14.96
C ALA A 357 -0.39 5.96 14.37
N LEU A 358 -1.36 5.12 14.06
CA LEU A 358 -2.71 5.48 13.73
C LEU A 358 -3.59 5.18 14.93
N ALA A 359 -4.31 6.17 15.43
CA ALA A 359 -5.20 6.02 16.57
C ALA A 359 -6.66 6.17 16.14
N LEU A 360 -7.50 5.23 16.54
CA LEU A 360 -8.90 5.12 16.19
C LEU A 360 -9.79 5.21 17.44
N ARG A 361 -10.82 6.06 17.40
CA ARG A 361 -11.90 6.10 18.39
C ARG A 361 -12.88 4.96 18.13
N LEU A 362 -12.48 3.76 18.50
CA LEU A 362 -13.28 2.54 18.41
C LEU A 362 -13.20 1.78 19.74
N PRO A 363 -14.22 1.00 20.08
CA PRO A 363 -14.17 0.11 21.24
C PRO A 363 -12.95 -0.82 21.15
N PRO A 364 -12.17 -1.02 22.23
CA PRO A 364 -10.97 -1.85 22.19
C PRO A 364 -11.25 -3.36 22.22
N GLN A 365 -12.52 -3.78 22.42
CA GLN A 365 -12.93 -5.18 22.38
C GLN A 365 -12.93 -5.69 20.94
N ASP A 366 -12.45 -6.91 20.70
CA ASP A 366 -12.26 -7.50 19.37
C ASP A 366 -11.58 -6.53 18.38
N PRO A 367 -10.40 -6.00 18.72
CA PRO A 367 -9.84 -4.83 18.06
C PRO A 367 -9.60 -5.04 16.56
N TYR A 368 -9.25 -6.26 16.15
CA TYR A 368 -9.10 -6.58 14.73
C TYR A 368 -10.43 -6.45 13.97
N TYR A 369 -11.54 -6.96 14.55
CA TYR A 369 -12.85 -6.81 13.93
C TYR A 369 -13.31 -5.35 13.90
N GLN A 370 -13.07 -4.59 14.98
CA GLN A 370 -13.42 -3.16 15.00
C GLN A 370 -12.68 -2.39 13.90
N VAL A 371 -11.39 -2.64 13.72
CA VAL A 371 -10.61 -1.99 12.65
C VAL A 371 -11.09 -2.46 11.28
N CYS A 372 -11.19 -3.77 11.06
CA CYS A 372 -11.55 -4.33 9.76
C CYS A 372 -12.96 -3.96 9.33
N GLY A 373 -13.94 -4.08 10.23
CA GLY A 373 -15.36 -4.00 9.87
C GLY A 373 -16.03 -2.66 10.16
N ARG A 374 -15.40 -1.79 10.97
CA ARG A 374 -16.06 -0.56 11.46
C ARG A 374 -15.23 0.71 11.36
N ALA A 375 -13.92 0.61 11.09
CA ALA A 375 -13.09 1.79 10.95
C ALA A 375 -13.43 2.59 9.68
N SER A 376 -13.31 3.89 9.83
CA SER A 376 -13.47 4.86 8.74
C SER A 376 -12.68 6.12 9.08
N GLU A 377 -12.57 7.05 8.14
CA GLU A 377 -11.97 8.38 8.37
C GLU A 377 -12.51 9.06 9.63
N ARG A 378 -13.81 8.93 9.92
CA ARG A 378 -14.48 9.56 11.08
C ARG A 378 -13.96 9.06 12.43
N ASN A 379 -13.38 7.87 12.47
CA ASN A 379 -12.84 7.30 13.69
C ASN A 379 -11.41 7.74 13.96
N LEU A 380 -10.71 8.32 12.97
CA LEU A 380 -9.33 8.75 13.10
C LEU A 380 -9.20 9.89 14.10
N LEU A 381 -8.29 9.72 15.05
CA LEU A 381 -7.81 10.83 15.87
C LEU A 381 -6.85 11.64 15.01
N ALA A 382 -7.18 12.90 14.76
CA ALA A 382 -6.29 13.83 14.05
C ALA A 382 -5.02 14.09 14.86
N LEU A 383 -4.00 13.25 14.71
CA LEU A 383 -2.73 13.36 15.45
C LEU A 383 -1.74 14.32 14.82
N ALA A 384 -1.88 14.64 13.56
CA ALA A 384 -1.21 15.75 12.90
C ALA A 384 -1.91 16.08 11.58
N ARG A 385 -2.51 17.23 11.49
CA ARG A 385 -2.53 17.93 10.21
C ARG A 385 -1.12 18.41 10.00
N SER A 386 -0.43 18.01 8.91
CA SER A 386 0.74 18.74 8.44
C SER A 386 0.41 20.23 8.51
N PRO A 387 1.32 21.10 8.99
CA PRO A 387 1.08 22.52 8.96
C PRO A 387 0.88 22.93 7.49
N GLN A 388 -0.36 23.04 7.09
CA GLN A 388 -0.70 23.73 5.86
C GLN A 388 -0.47 25.19 6.14
N GLY A 389 0.45 25.78 5.38
CA GLY A 389 0.58 27.23 5.29
C GLY A 389 -0.79 27.84 4.96
N PRO A 390 -0.98 29.12 5.34
CA PRO A 390 -2.26 29.79 5.21
C PRO A 390 -2.54 30.16 3.75
N ASP A 391 -3.30 29.35 3.02
CA ASP A 391 -4.04 29.83 1.85
C ASP A 391 -5.53 29.88 2.21
N ARG A 392 -5.85 30.95 2.96
CA ARG A 392 -7.19 31.51 2.96
C ARG A 392 -7.33 32.38 1.73
N GLU A 393 -7.75 31.84 0.63
CA GLU A 393 -8.50 32.66 -0.33
C GLU A 393 -9.98 32.63 0.07
N ARG A 394 -10.35 33.72 0.77
CA ARG A 394 -11.75 34.17 0.80
C ARG A 394 -12.00 34.84 -0.56
N GLY A 395 -13.03 34.44 -1.22
CA GLY A 395 -13.57 35.30 -2.26
C GLY A 395 -14.38 34.55 -3.32
N GLY A 396 -15.67 34.85 -3.31
CA GLY A 396 -16.46 34.86 -4.54
C GLY A 396 -17.58 33.83 -4.60
N ALA A 397 -18.74 34.34 -4.24
CA ALA A 397 -20.03 33.78 -4.58
C ALA A 397 -20.18 33.51 -6.09
N LEU A 398 -20.73 32.40 -6.46
CA LEU A 398 -21.95 32.15 -7.25
C LEU A 398 -22.06 30.65 -7.50
#